data_d9bcd9b77d8895353cad6d3f20ac328a
#
_entry.id   d9bcd9b77d8895353cad6d3f20ac328a
#
_cell.length_a   1.000
_cell.length_b   1.000
_cell.length_c   1.000
_cell.angle_alpha   90.00
_cell.angle_beta   90.00
_cell.angle_gamma   90.00
#
_symmetry.space_group_name_H-M   'P 1'
#
loop_
_entity.id
_entity.type
_entity.pdbx_description
1 polymer ?
#
loop_
_entity_poly.entity_id
_entity_poly.type
_entity_poly.pdbx_seq_one_letter_code
_entity_poly.pdbx_strand_id
1 'polypeptide(L)'
;MPLPVPNLDDRRFEDLVAEARARLATHLPELTQIAPGDPVHSFIDLFAWLTETILYRANLIPERQRRVFLNLLQIPVRPARPARGVVCVDGGPTSVLLPPLLKDGSQLRGAKQALTTLGELQPTCLSLQVLIKQTLSTDDLTALGLTLQDLHEQFGLRKGETPQPFQPRRFDIGRERLTLSKSLDQSFYLACIAPKQLDSNLELLRENLAGIRLSVAIAPADDVEATAEDSAINDFEARNLQWELVAQGPDNSTRFLPLEQMSDTSLGGRQAGVVRLRLPNNAALFADFANADPMFDGSKNMPPALDDAVEASRVALWIRLRCPDDPTLQLGYLGLNGVDVVAQGLRLDTIVGLGTGLPDQVVALPDQQVDAATLDLQVEEEGAWVSWRAVDFLAGNGAEARVFRLN
;
A
#
# COMPACT_ATOMS: atom_id res chain seq x y z
N MET A 1 12.98 -0.10 14.40
CA MET A 1 14.30 0.26 14.96
C MET A 1 14.43 -0.34 16.35
N PRO A 2 15.43 -1.16 16.69
CA PRO A 2 15.60 -1.60 18.05
C PRO A 2 15.93 -0.39 18.93
N LEU A 3 15.19 -0.21 20.02
CA LEU A 3 15.48 0.83 21.00
C LEU A 3 16.92 0.68 21.48
N PRO A 4 17.73 1.77 21.47
CA PRO A 4 19.07 1.70 22.00
C PRO A 4 19.02 1.29 23.47
N VAL A 5 19.76 0.26 23.83
CA VAL A 5 19.87 -0.17 25.22
C VAL A 5 20.72 0.87 25.93
N PRO A 6 20.23 1.51 26.99
CA PRO A 6 21.05 2.43 27.76
C PRO A 6 22.24 1.64 28.35
N ASN A 7 23.45 2.12 28.13
CA ASN A 7 24.63 1.58 28.78
C ASN A 7 24.65 2.09 30.23
N LEU A 8 24.56 1.20 31.20
CA LEU A 8 24.54 1.56 32.61
C LEU A 8 25.94 1.96 33.10
N ASP A 9 26.97 1.33 32.55
CA ASP A 9 28.35 1.61 32.86
C ASP A 9 29.21 1.31 31.62
N ASP A 10 29.93 2.28 31.12
CA ASP A 10 30.73 2.23 29.88
C ASP A 10 32.23 1.96 30.11
N ARG A 11 32.65 1.82 31.40
CA ARG A 11 34.03 1.51 31.75
C ARG A 11 34.49 0.18 31.16
N ARG A 12 35.63 0.20 30.52
CA ARG A 12 36.31 -0.95 29.95
C ARG A 12 37.45 -1.41 30.83
N PHE A 13 38.03 -2.54 30.50
CA PHE A 13 39.16 -3.13 31.19
C PHE A 13 40.27 -2.10 31.51
N GLU A 14 40.69 -1.31 30.52
CA GLU A 14 41.74 -0.32 30.66
C GLU A 14 41.38 0.80 31.69
N ASP A 15 40.15 1.24 31.68
CA ASP A 15 39.64 2.24 32.63
C ASP A 15 39.64 1.71 34.05
N LEU A 16 39.21 0.45 34.22
CA LEU A 16 39.17 -0.24 35.52
C LEU A 16 40.60 -0.45 36.06
N VAL A 17 41.56 -0.82 35.19
CA VAL A 17 42.98 -0.94 35.58
C VAL A 17 43.54 0.40 35.97
N ALA A 18 43.25 1.45 35.24
CA ALA A 18 43.72 2.82 35.55
C ALA A 18 43.12 3.30 36.86
N GLU A 19 41.84 3.10 37.12
CA GLU A 19 41.17 3.44 38.38
C GLU A 19 41.77 2.66 39.56
N ALA A 20 41.97 1.35 39.40
CA ALA A 20 42.55 0.51 40.44
C ALA A 20 43.97 0.97 40.81
N ARG A 21 44.79 1.32 39.80
CA ARG A 21 46.16 1.86 40.04
C ARG A 21 46.12 3.21 40.78
N ALA A 22 45.22 4.10 40.38
CA ALA A 22 45.06 5.38 41.03
C ALA A 22 44.66 5.25 42.52
N ARG A 23 43.75 4.32 42.82
CA ARG A 23 43.34 4.02 44.20
C ARG A 23 44.43 3.34 45.01
N LEU A 24 45.22 2.44 44.39
CA LEU A 24 46.30 1.76 45.07
C LEU A 24 47.38 2.74 45.54
N ALA A 25 47.72 3.72 44.71
CA ALA A 25 48.67 4.79 45.08
C ALA A 25 48.25 5.59 46.30
N THR A 26 46.90 5.68 46.54
CA THR A 26 46.35 6.40 47.71
C THR A 26 46.35 5.54 48.97
N HIS A 27 46.12 4.24 48.85
CA HIS A 27 45.97 3.33 49.99
C HIS A 27 47.25 2.63 50.39
N LEU A 28 48.18 2.42 49.46
CA LEU A 28 49.47 1.75 49.68
C LEU A 28 50.57 2.59 49.01
N PRO A 29 50.97 3.72 49.62
CA PRO A 29 51.99 4.60 49.04
C PRO A 29 53.37 4.01 48.93
N GLU A 30 53.57 2.85 49.59
CA GLU A 30 54.87 2.11 49.52
C GLU A 30 55.03 1.35 48.18
N LEU A 31 53.89 1.07 47.47
CA LEU A 31 53.91 0.39 46.19
C LEU A 31 53.92 1.38 45.01
N THR A 32 55.00 2.08 44.82
CA THR A 32 55.12 3.18 43.82
C THR A 32 55.48 2.70 42.41
N GLN A 33 55.99 1.49 42.22
CA GLN A 33 56.40 0.94 40.92
C GLN A 33 55.84 -0.47 40.72
N ILE A 34 54.73 -0.54 40.00
CA ILE A 34 54.12 -1.80 39.62
C ILE A 34 54.47 -2.06 38.16
N ALA A 35 55.38 -3.00 37.93
CA ALA A 35 55.81 -3.40 36.59
C ALA A 35 54.93 -4.57 36.01
N PRO A 36 54.81 -4.68 34.70
CA PRO A 36 54.22 -5.88 34.09
C PRO A 36 54.96 -7.15 34.53
N GLY A 37 54.22 -8.14 35.04
CA GLY A 37 54.75 -9.36 35.65
C GLY A 37 54.81 -9.36 37.17
N ASP A 38 54.54 -8.29 37.82
CA ASP A 38 54.39 -8.19 39.28
C ASP A 38 53.07 -8.92 39.70
N PRO A 39 53.07 -9.67 40.81
CA PRO A 39 51.85 -10.27 41.34
C PRO A 39 50.73 -9.27 41.58
N VAL A 40 51.02 -8.05 42.03
CA VAL A 40 50.04 -6.97 42.24
C VAL A 40 49.45 -6.54 40.92
N HIS A 41 50.21 -6.44 39.85
CA HIS A 41 49.69 -6.12 38.52
C HIS A 41 48.72 -7.21 38.05
N SER A 42 49.10 -8.47 38.20
CA SER A 42 48.27 -9.60 37.81
C SER A 42 46.93 -9.66 38.59
N PHE A 43 46.95 -9.29 39.85
CA PHE A 43 45.69 -9.17 40.63
C PHE A 43 44.84 -8.02 40.13
N ILE A 44 45.35 -6.86 39.81
CA ILE A 44 44.61 -5.73 39.26
C ILE A 44 43.97 -6.14 37.94
N ASP A 45 44.72 -6.76 37.05
CA ASP A 45 44.21 -7.22 35.74
C ASP A 45 43.09 -8.27 35.91
N LEU A 46 43.24 -9.23 36.84
CA LEU A 46 42.26 -10.24 37.13
C LEU A 46 40.94 -9.64 37.64
N PHE A 47 41.04 -8.68 38.59
CA PHE A 47 39.86 -7.99 39.14
C PHE A 47 39.23 -7.06 38.10
N ALA A 48 40.03 -6.37 37.30
CA ALA A 48 39.52 -5.53 36.21
C ALA A 48 38.75 -6.38 35.16
N TRP A 49 39.30 -7.53 34.74
CA TRP A 49 38.64 -8.47 33.86
C TRP A 49 37.33 -9.02 34.46
N LEU A 50 37.34 -9.42 35.72
CA LEU A 50 36.16 -9.90 36.41
C LEU A 50 35.08 -8.82 36.49
N THR A 51 35.47 -7.59 36.81
CA THR A 51 34.57 -6.45 36.90
C THR A 51 33.97 -6.11 35.55
N GLU A 52 34.78 -6.06 34.46
CA GLU A 52 34.30 -5.86 33.11
C GLU A 52 33.29 -6.93 32.71
N THR A 53 33.55 -8.20 33.04
CA THR A 53 32.60 -9.29 32.78
C THR A 53 31.27 -9.11 33.52
N ILE A 54 31.29 -8.62 34.76
CA ILE A 54 30.08 -8.30 35.54
C ILE A 54 29.34 -7.12 34.93
N LEU A 55 30.05 -6.04 34.57
CA LEU A 55 29.47 -4.85 33.92
C LEU A 55 28.83 -5.21 32.56
N TYR A 56 29.51 -6.04 31.77
CA TYR A 56 28.95 -6.54 30.52
C TYR A 56 27.61 -7.28 30.75
N ARG A 57 27.56 -8.17 31.75
CA ARG A 57 26.33 -8.86 32.12
C ARG A 57 25.24 -7.91 32.68
N ALA A 58 25.63 -6.90 33.43
CA ALA A 58 24.72 -5.88 33.97
C ALA A 58 24.11 -5.02 32.87
N ASN A 59 24.89 -4.71 31.82
CA ASN A 59 24.43 -3.98 30.65
C ASN A 59 23.52 -4.81 29.73
N LEU A 60 23.59 -6.15 29.82
CA LEU A 60 22.69 -7.06 29.12
C LEU A 60 21.35 -7.14 29.86
N ILE A 61 20.40 -6.26 29.52
CA ILE A 61 19.04 -6.39 30.01
C ILE A 61 18.35 -7.51 29.23
N PRO A 62 18.06 -8.68 29.84
CA PRO A 62 17.37 -9.75 29.14
C PRO A 62 16.01 -9.30 28.62
N GLU A 63 15.65 -9.73 27.41
CA GLU A 63 14.38 -9.39 26.77
C GLU A 63 13.17 -9.69 27.67
N ARG A 64 13.27 -10.74 28.48
CA ARG A 64 12.24 -11.07 29.48
C ARG A 64 12.03 -9.93 30.47
N GLN A 65 13.08 -9.28 30.96
CA GLN A 65 12.96 -8.17 31.92
C GLN A 65 12.35 -6.95 31.25
N ARG A 66 12.68 -6.66 29.99
CA ARG A 66 12.03 -5.58 29.23
C ARG A 66 10.54 -5.80 29.11
N ARG A 67 10.11 -7.02 28.79
CA ARG A 67 8.66 -7.37 28.75
C ARG A 67 7.99 -7.19 30.09
N VAL A 68 8.65 -7.57 31.19
CA VAL A 68 8.11 -7.37 32.54
C VAL A 68 7.97 -5.88 32.86
N PHE A 69 8.96 -5.05 32.53
CA PHE A 69 8.86 -3.59 32.71
C PHE A 69 7.74 -2.98 31.86
N LEU A 70 7.61 -3.37 30.58
CA LEU A 70 6.52 -2.91 29.73
C LEU A 70 5.16 -3.30 30.31
N ASN A 71 5.01 -4.52 30.82
CA ASN A 71 3.78 -4.96 31.48
C ASN A 71 3.49 -4.16 32.75
N LEU A 72 4.51 -3.85 33.58
CA LEU A 72 4.35 -2.99 34.75
C LEU A 72 3.91 -1.57 34.41
N LEU A 73 4.37 -1.04 33.27
CA LEU A 73 3.97 0.26 32.74
C LEU A 73 2.64 0.21 31.97
N GLN A 74 2.00 -0.96 31.91
CA GLN A 74 0.77 -1.19 31.14
C GLN A 74 0.92 -0.83 29.65
N ILE A 75 2.11 -1.01 29.10
CA ILE A 75 2.37 -0.83 27.68
C ILE A 75 2.26 -2.21 27.00
N PRO A 76 1.19 -2.47 26.23
CA PRO A 76 1.04 -3.75 25.55
C PRO A 76 2.09 -3.95 24.46
N VAL A 77 2.54 -5.19 24.31
CA VAL A 77 3.39 -5.55 23.16
C VAL A 77 2.56 -5.46 21.88
N ARG A 78 3.05 -4.76 20.89
CA ARG A 78 2.35 -4.67 19.60
C ARG A 78 2.27 -6.06 18.96
N PRO A 79 1.07 -6.55 18.62
CA PRO A 79 0.93 -7.83 17.94
C PRO A 79 1.50 -7.75 16.52
N ALA A 80 1.88 -8.91 15.99
CA ALA A 80 2.18 -9.02 14.56
C ALA A 80 0.93 -8.65 13.75
N ARG A 81 1.13 -7.88 12.69
CA ARG A 81 0.05 -7.53 11.76
C ARG A 81 0.28 -8.27 10.44
N PRO A 82 -0.78 -8.82 9.84
CA PRO A 82 -0.66 -9.44 8.53
C PRO A 82 -0.33 -8.40 7.46
N ALA A 83 0.43 -8.81 6.45
CA ALA A 83 0.71 -7.96 5.31
C ALA A 83 -0.58 -7.65 4.55
N ARG A 84 -0.69 -6.41 4.10
CA ARG A 84 -1.80 -5.94 3.25
C ARG A 84 -1.27 -5.65 1.86
N GLY A 85 -2.14 -5.78 0.88
CA GLY A 85 -1.83 -5.50 -0.51
C GLY A 85 -3.08 -5.45 -1.36
N VAL A 86 -2.87 -5.44 -2.66
CA VAL A 86 -3.95 -5.39 -3.65
C VAL A 86 -3.80 -6.55 -4.61
N VAL A 87 -4.91 -7.15 -4.98
CA VAL A 87 -4.99 -8.16 -6.04
C VAL A 87 -5.94 -7.64 -7.12
N CYS A 88 -5.53 -7.74 -8.38
CA CYS A 88 -6.41 -7.50 -9.51
C CYS A 88 -6.94 -8.84 -10.02
N VAL A 89 -8.25 -8.91 -10.20
CA VAL A 89 -8.91 -10.08 -10.75
C VAL A 89 -9.02 -9.89 -12.26
N ASP A 90 -8.39 -10.76 -13.02
CA ASP A 90 -8.61 -10.81 -14.46
C ASP A 90 -10.01 -11.40 -14.71
N GLY A 91 -10.88 -10.58 -15.31
CA GLY A 91 -12.23 -11.01 -15.69
C GLY A 91 -12.25 -12.05 -16.82
N GLY A 92 -11.11 -12.23 -17.48
CA GLY A 92 -10.93 -13.18 -18.59
C GLY A 92 -11.81 -12.88 -19.80
N PRO A 93 -11.56 -13.53 -20.93
CA PRO A 93 -12.43 -13.48 -22.08
C PRO A 93 -13.70 -14.30 -21.81
N THR A 94 -14.73 -13.65 -21.30
CA THR A 94 -16.00 -14.33 -21.01
C THR A 94 -17.11 -13.86 -21.94
N SER A 95 -18.05 -14.76 -22.26
CA SER A 95 -19.34 -14.41 -22.86
C SER A 95 -20.26 -13.72 -21.82
N VAL A 96 -19.83 -13.61 -20.59
CA VAL A 96 -20.55 -12.99 -19.48
C VAL A 96 -20.07 -11.55 -19.34
N LEU A 97 -20.99 -10.61 -19.52
CA LEU A 97 -20.70 -9.17 -19.45
C LEU A 97 -20.20 -8.72 -18.09
N LEU A 98 -20.72 -9.33 -17.02
CA LEU A 98 -20.31 -9.12 -15.64
C LEU A 98 -20.03 -10.48 -14.98
N PRO A 99 -18.78 -10.78 -14.64
CA PRO A 99 -18.43 -11.94 -13.84
C PRO A 99 -19.11 -11.95 -12.47
N PRO A 100 -19.17 -13.09 -11.78
CA PRO A 100 -19.81 -13.17 -10.47
C PRO A 100 -19.14 -12.29 -9.43
N LEU A 101 -19.94 -11.77 -8.51
CA LEU A 101 -19.50 -10.94 -7.39
C LEU A 101 -18.54 -11.73 -6.48
N LEU A 102 -17.36 -11.15 -6.23
CA LEU A 102 -16.45 -11.61 -5.20
C LEU A 102 -16.84 -10.93 -3.88
N LYS A 103 -17.22 -11.75 -2.90
CA LYS A 103 -17.68 -11.24 -1.60
C LYS A 103 -16.51 -10.85 -0.70
N ASP A 104 -16.80 -9.98 0.26
CA ASP A 104 -15.89 -9.72 1.38
C ASP A 104 -15.56 -11.01 2.14
N GLY A 105 -14.33 -11.13 2.63
CA GLY A 105 -13.87 -12.32 3.33
C GLY A 105 -13.61 -13.53 2.43
N SER A 106 -13.68 -13.39 1.09
CA SER A 106 -13.36 -14.48 0.17
C SER A 106 -11.89 -14.88 0.29
N GLN A 107 -11.64 -16.18 0.38
CA GLN A 107 -10.29 -16.71 0.44
C GLN A 107 -9.70 -16.91 -0.95
N LEU A 108 -8.54 -16.32 -1.18
CA LEU A 108 -7.75 -16.49 -2.39
C LEU A 108 -6.51 -17.33 -2.07
N ARG A 109 -6.17 -18.22 -2.97
CA ARG A 109 -4.99 -19.08 -2.79
C ARG A 109 -3.78 -18.43 -3.44
N GLY A 110 -2.92 -17.85 -2.63
CA GLY A 110 -1.60 -17.40 -3.06
C GLY A 110 -0.61 -18.56 -3.19
N ALA A 111 0.53 -18.31 -3.84
CA ALA A 111 1.56 -19.34 -4.05
C ALA A 111 2.18 -19.87 -2.74
N LYS A 112 2.28 -19.03 -1.71
CA LYS A 112 2.93 -19.36 -0.43
C LYS A 112 2.00 -19.21 0.78
N GLN A 113 0.92 -18.47 0.66
CA GLN A 113 0.03 -18.13 1.78
C GLN A 113 -1.40 -17.88 1.29
N ALA A 114 -2.36 -18.06 2.18
CA ALA A 114 -3.73 -17.65 1.93
C ALA A 114 -3.86 -16.13 1.98
N LEU A 115 -4.72 -15.59 1.13
CA LEU A 115 -5.12 -14.18 1.14
C LEU A 115 -6.61 -14.11 1.38
N THR A 116 -7.05 -13.13 2.14
CA THR A 116 -8.48 -12.87 2.37
C THR A 116 -8.82 -11.49 1.81
N THR A 117 -9.90 -11.37 1.06
CA THR A 117 -10.34 -10.09 0.50
C THR A 117 -10.92 -9.19 1.58
N LEU A 118 -10.64 -7.90 1.47
CA LEU A 118 -11.21 -6.85 2.31
C LEU A 118 -12.19 -6.01 1.47
N GLY A 119 -13.43 -6.44 1.45
CA GLY A 119 -14.52 -5.82 0.72
C GLY A 119 -14.95 -6.58 -0.53
N GLU A 120 -16.08 -6.15 -1.06
CA GLU A 120 -16.70 -6.75 -2.25
C GLU A 120 -16.08 -6.21 -3.54
N LEU A 121 -15.99 -7.06 -4.54
CA LEU A 121 -15.59 -6.69 -5.90
C LEU A 121 -16.59 -7.26 -6.91
N GLN A 122 -17.16 -6.38 -7.74
CA GLN A 122 -17.82 -6.76 -8.97
C GLN A 122 -16.81 -6.61 -10.10
N PRO A 123 -16.16 -7.69 -10.55
CA PRO A 123 -15.19 -7.58 -11.62
C PRO A 123 -15.88 -7.21 -12.94
N THR A 124 -15.14 -6.57 -13.82
CA THR A 124 -15.54 -6.29 -15.20
C THR A 124 -14.69 -7.13 -16.15
N CYS A 125 -15.18 -7.38 -17.36
CA CYS A 125 -14.42 -8.07 -18.39
C CYS A 125 -13.42 -7.15 -19.14
N LEU A 126 -13.28 -5.89 -18.69
CA LEU A 126 -12.46 -4.88 -19.33
C LEU A 126 -10.97 -5.11 -19.05
N SER A 127 -10.16 -4.92 -20.06
CA SER A 127 -8.70 -4.75 -19.92
C SER A 127 -8.33 -3.27 -19.88
N LEU A 128 -7.17 -2.95 -19.30
CA LEU A 128 -6.71 -1.58 -19.11
C LEU A 128 -5.46 -1.31 -19.94
N GLN A 129 -5.47 -0.19 -20.64
CA GLN A 129 -4.26 0.44 -21.15
C GLN A 129 -4.15 1.84 -20.56
N VAL A 130 -2.94 2.21 -20.13
CA VAL A 130 -2.64 3.53 -19.58
C VAL A 130 -1.73 4.27 -20.56
N LEU A 131 -2.18 5.46 -20.95
CA LEU A 131 -1.48 6.30 -21.91
C LEU A 131 -1.29 7.71 -21.34
N ILE A 132 -0.32 8.43 -21.90
CA ILE A 132 -0.13 9.86 -21.72
C ILE A 132 0.08 10.53 -23.07
N LYS A 133 -0.11 11.84 -23.10
CA LYS A 133 0.35 12.70 -24.18
C LYS A 133 1.79 13.09 -23.88
N GLN A 134 2.76 12.28 -24.34
CA GLN A 134 4.17 12.54 -24.06
C GLN A 134 4.63 13.76 -24.86
N THR A 135 5.13 14.77 -24.16
CA THR A 135 5.70 15.97 -24.79
C THR A 135 6.92 15.57 -25.63
N LEU A 136 6.99 16.06 -26.85
CA LEU A 136 8.15 15.90 -27.72
C LEU A 136 9.13 17.05 -27.51
N SER A 137 10.41 16.71 -27.37
CA SER A 137 11.48 17.69 -27.34
C SER A 137 11.82 18.16 -28.76
N THR A 138 12.58 19.25 -28.87
CA THR A 138 13.11 19.72 -30.15
C THR A 138 13.99 18.69 -30.83
N ASP A 139 14.72 17.88 -30.08
CA ASP A 139 15.57 16.80 -30.59
C ASP A 139 14.72 15.67 -31.16
N ASP A 140 13.60 15.31 -30.47
CA ASP A 140 12.66 14.31 -30.97
C ASP A 140 12.01 14.77 -32.29
N LEU A 141 11.62 16.04 -32.39
CA LEU A 141 11.09 16.62 -33.62
C LEU A 141 12.10 16.58 -34.76
N THR A 142 13.35 16.93 -34.46
CA THR A 142 14.42 16.89 -35.45
C THR A 142 14.66 15.46 -35.96
N ALA A 143 14.60 14.48 -35.05
CA ALA A 143 14.70 13.06 -35.39
C ALA A 143 13.56 12.59 -36.32
N LEU A 144 12.37 13.19 -36.17
CA LEU A 144 11.20 12.97 -37.04
C LEU A 144 11.26 13.80 -38.36
N GLY A 145 12.27 14.63 -38.55
CA GLY A 145 12.40 15.53 -39.71
C GLY A 145 11.42 16.70 -39.67
N LEU A 146 10.90 17.06 -38.49
CA LEU A 146 9.93 18.14 -38.29
C LEU A 146 10.57 19.29 -37.52
N THR A 147 10.13 20.52 -37.81
CA THR A 147 10.49 21.70 -37.04
C THR A 147 9.24 22.29 -36.36
N LEU A 148 9.43 23.06 -35.31
CA LEU A 148 8.32 23.81 -34.69
C LEU A 148 7.66 24.78 -35.67
N GLN A 149 8.41 25.30 -36.65
CA GLN A 149 7.89 26.18 -37.69
C GLN A 149 6.97 25.42 -38.65
N ASP A 150 7.35 24.22 -39.07
CA ASP A 150 6.52 23.37 -39.94
C ASP A 150 5.19 23.06 -39.27
N LEU A 151 5.22 22.74 -37.95
CA LEU A 151 4.02 22.50 -37.17
C LEU A 151 3.16 23.77 -37.02
N HIS A 152 3.80 24.93 -36.81
CA HIS A 152 3.10 26.20 -36.72
C HIS A 152 2.34 26.53 -38.01
N GLU A 153 2.99 26.32 -39.18
CA GLU A 153 2.39 26.53 -40.49
C GLU A 153 1.29 25.51 -40.81
N GLN A 154 1.53 24.23 -40.50
CA GLN A 154 0.59 23.15 -40.76
C GLN A 154 -0.71 23.28 -39.96
N PHE A 155 -0.60 23.68 -38.70
CA PHE A 155 -1.76 23.88 -37.82
C PHE A 155 -2.38 25.28 -37.87
N GLY A 156 -1.83 26.18 -38.73
CA GLY A 156 -2.35 27.53 -38.90
C GLY A 156 -2.40 28.33 -37.59
N LEU A 157 -1.41 28.19 -36.73
CA LEU A 157 -1.38 28.84 -35.41
C LEU A 157 -1.18 30.35 -35.58
N ARG A 158 -1.73 31.14 -34.62
CA ARG A 158 -1.58 32.59 -34.64
C ARG A 158 -0.14 32.98 -34.30
N LYS A 159 0.27 34.13 -34.78
CA LYS A 159 1.60 34.69 -34.51
C LYS A 159 1.78 34.87 -32.98
N GLY A 160 2.75 34.17 -32.41
CA GLY A 160 3.02 34.14 -30.96
C GLY A 160 2.49 32.92 -30.19
N GLU A 161 1.70 32.09 -30.84
CA GLU A 161 1.35 30.77 -30.31
C GLU A 161 2.46 29.77 -30.59
N THR A 162 2.92 29.07 -29.57
CA THR A 162 3.95 28.02 -29.73
C THR A 162 3.25 26.65 -29.77
N PRO A 163 3.48 25.84 -30.84
CA PRO A 163 2.95 24.50 -30.88
C PRO A 163 3.56 23.67 -29.77
N GLN A 164 2.73 22.86 -29.12
CA GLN A 164 3.15 21.89 -28.10
C GLN A 164 2.94 20.48 -28.64
N PRO A 165 3.90 19.97 -29.42
CA PRO A 165 3.77 18.66 -30.02
C PRO A 165 3.88 17.56 -28.95
N PHE A 166 3.11 16.53 -29.14
CA PHE A 166 3.14 15.34 -28.30
C PHE A 166 2.93 14.09 -29.15
N GLN A 167 3.31 12.95 -28.58
CA GLN A 167 2.98 11.64 -29.12
C GLN A 167 2.24 10.82 -28.07
N PRO A 168 1.31 9.95 -28.47
CA PRO A 168 0.76 8.96 -27.58
C PRO A 168 1.87 8.07 -27.03
N ARG A 169 1.88 7.85 -25.73
CA ARG A 169 2.78 6.88 -25.11
C ARG A 169 1.97 5.96 -24.23
N ARG A 170 2.02 4.68 -24.52
CA ARG A 170 1.49 3.61 -23.70
C ARG A 170 2.53 3.20 -22.65
N PHE A 171 2.07 2.94 -21.42
CA PHE A 171 2.87 2.35 -20.36
C PHE A 171 2.72 0.83 -20.31
N ASP A 172 3.83 0.13 -20.07
CA ASP A 172 3.82 -1.30 -19.74
C ASP A 172 3.59 -1.45 -18.24
N ILE A 173 2.31 -1.65 -17.87
CA ILE A 173 1.87 -1.69 -16.47
C ILE A 173 2.57 -2.83 -15.72
N GLY A 174 3.17 -2.50 -14.56
CA GLY A 174 3.88 -3.45 -13.72
C GLY A 174 5.34 -3.69 -14.11
N ARG A 175 5.81 -3.11 -15.24
CA ARG A 175 7.21 -3.17 -15.67
C ARG A 175 7.90 -1.83 -15.65
N GLU A 176 7.16 -0.77 -15.91
CA GLU A 176 7.70 0.59 -15.87
C GLU A 176 6.91 1.48 -14.91
N ARG A 177 7.54 2.56 -14.45
CA ARG A 177 6.89 3.56 -13.61
C ARG A 177 6.01 4.47 -14.46
N LEU A 178 4.75 4.62 -14.04
CA LEU A 178 3.82 5.56 -14.64
C LEU A 178 4.13 6.96 -14.10
N THR A 179 4.64 7.84 -14.95
CA THR A 179 5.11 9.17 -14.55
C THR A 179 4.22 10.26 -15.14
N LEU A 180 3.54 11.02 -14.29
CA LEU A 180 2.60 12.06 -14.70
C LEU A 180 3.32 13.29 -15.29
N SER A 181 4.49 13.63 -14.78
CA SER A 181 5.25 14.81 -15.22
C SER A 181 5.68 14.78 -16.69
N LYS A 182 5.66 13.60 -17.32
CA LYS A 182 5.97 13.44 -18.76
C LYS A 182 4.76 13.72 -19.65
N SER A 183 3.57 13.89 -19.07
CA SER A 183 2.34 14.18 -19.81
C SER A 183 2.18 15.68 -20.02
N LEU A 184 1.89 16.09 -21.27
CA LEU A 184 1.68 17.47 -21.66
C LEU A 184 0.59 18.16 -20.83
N ASP A 185 -0.49 17.45 -20.54
CA ASP A 185 -1.66 17.95 -19.82
C ASP A 185 -1.76 17.42 -18.38
N GLN A 186 -0.66 16.85 -17.85
CA GLN A 186 -0.57 16.28 -16.51
C GLN A 186 -1.72 15.31 -16.23
N SER A 187 -2.01 14.43 -17.19
CA SER A 187 -3.09 13.47 -17.14
C SER A 187 -2.62 12.09 -17.54
N PHE A 188 -3.10 11.06 -16.82
CA PHE A 188 -3.12 9.69 -17.33
C PHE A 188 -4.47 9.43 -18.00
N TYR A 189 -4.43 8.81 -19.15
CA TYR A 189 -5.61 8.35 -19.88
C TYR A 189 -5.71 6.83 -19.79
N LEU A 190 -6.81 6.38 -19.27
CA LEU A 190 -7.13 4.98 -19.02
C LEU A 190 -8.13 4.51 -20.09
N ALA A 191 -7.65 3.74 -21.04
CA ALA A 191 -8.50 3.07 -22.03
C ALA A 191 -9.03 1.76 -21.43
N CYS A 192 -10.32 1.68 -21.20
CA CYS A 192 -11.00 0.48 -20.72
C CYS A 192 -11.52 -0.29 -21.97
N ILE A 193 -10.85 -1.39 -22.32
CA ILE A 193 -11.03 -2.08 -23.60
C ILE A 193 -11.84 -3.36 -23.38
N ALA A 194 -12.87 -3.54 -24.17
CA ALA A 194 -13.69 -4.75 -24.21
C ALA A 194 -12.91 -5.95 -24.79
N PRO A 195 -13.15 -7.18 -24.32
CA PRO A 195 -12.57 -8.37 -24.92
C PRO A 195 -13.07 -8.59 -26.36
N LYS A 196 -12.25 -9.23 -27.19
CA LYS A 196 -12.55 -9.47 -28.63
C LYS A 196 -13.90 -10.16 -28.86
N GLN A 197 -14.32 -11.00 -27.93
CA GLN A 197 -15.58 -11.76 -28.00
C GLN A 197 -16.83 -10.87 -27.90
N LEU A 198 -16.69 -9.65 -27.41
CA LEU A 198 -17.78 -8.68 -27.22
C LEU A 198 -17.76 -7.54 -28.24
N ASP A 199 -16.98 -7.65 -29.31
CA ASP A 199 -16.83 -6.62 -30.32
C ASP A 199 -18.18 -6.19 -30.93
N SER A 200 -19.06 -7.16 -31.23
CA SER A 200 -20.40 -6.91 -31.78
C SER A 200 -21.43 -6.45 -30.73
N ASN A 201 -21.09 -6.42 -29.45
CA ASN A 201 -21.98 -6.11 -28.32
C ASN A 201 -21.48 -4.98 -27.44
N LEU A 202 -20.67 -4.07 -27.99
CA LEU A 202 -20.05 -2.99 -27.23
C LEU A 202 -21.08 -2.03 -26.60
N GLU A 203 -22.17 -1.72 -27.33
CA GLU A 203 -23.27 -0.89 -26.80
C GLU A 203 -23.96 -1.54 -25.60
N LEU A 204 -24.28 -2.83 -25.72
CA LEU A 204 -24.87 -3.59 -24.61
C LEU A 204 -23.91 -3.67 -23.41
N LEU A 205 -22.59 -3.76 -23.65
CA LEU A 205 -21.60 -3.70 -22.58
C LEU A 205 -21.62 -2.34 -21.91
N ARG A 206 -21.65 -1.24 -22.65
CA ARG A 206 -21.75 0.13 -22.13
C ARG A 206 -23.01 0.33 -21.28
N GLU A 207 -24.16 -0.19 -21.74
CA GLU A 207 -25.40 -0.17 -20.96
C GLU A 207 -25.27 -0.91 -19.61
N ASN A 208 -24.61 -2.08 -19.62
CA ASN A 208 -24.38 -2.83 -18.39
C ASN A 208 -23.33 -2.22 -17.47
N LEU A 209 -22.40 -1.41 -18.01
CA LEU A 209 -21.43 -0.68 -17.24
C LEU A 209 -22.01 0.59 -16.59
N ALA A 210 -23.17 1.07 -17.07
CA ALA A 210 -23.80 2.25 -16.51
C ALA A 210 -24.21 2.02 -15.05
N GLY A 211 -23.79 2.94 -14.17
CA GLY A 211 -24.12 2.90 -12.74
C GLY A 211 -23.33 1.92 -11.89
N ILE A 212 -22.47 1.07 -12.49
CA ILE A 212 -21.66 0.14 -11.71
C ILE A 212 -20.53 0.82 -10.94
N ARG A 213 -19.98 0.09 -9.97
CA ARG A 213 -18.77 0.47 -9.26
C ARG A 213 -17.56 -0.10 -9.97
N LEU A 214 -16.70 0.77 -10.47
CA LEU A 214 -15.43 0.39 -11.04
C LEU A 214 -14.36 0.43 -9.93
N SER A 215 -13.63 -0.67 -9.75
CA SER A 215 -12.57 -0.77 -8.76
C SER A 215 -11.21 -0.68 -9.46
N VAL A 216 -10.43 0.34 -9.09
CA VAL A 216 -9.11 0.62 -9.67
C VAL A 216 -8.05 0.39 -8.60
N ALA A 217 -7.15 -0.55 -8.84
CA ALA A 217 -5.99 -0.79 -7.99
C ALA A 217 -4.90 0.24 -8.29
N ILE A 218 -4.29 0.76 -7.25
CA ILE A 218 -3.17 1.70 -7.34
C ILE A 218 -2.06 1.23 -6.41
N ALA A 219 -0.80 1.33 -6.87
CA ALA A 219 0.35 1.22 -6.00
C ALA A 219 1.37 2.32 -6.32
N PRO A 220 2.07 2.88 -5.33
CA PRO A 220 3.13 3.86 -5.54
C PRO A 220 4.32 3.25 -6.31
N ALA A 221 5.12 4.11 -6.95
CA ALA A 221 6.29 3.67 -7.71
C ALA A 221 7.50 3.35 -6.82
N ASP A 222 7.60 4.02 -5.70
CA ASP A 222 8.64 3.77 -4.74
C ASP A 222 8.11 2.80 -3.68
N ASP A 223 8.93 1.79 -3.36
CA ASP A 223 8.84 1.11 -2.10
C ASP A 223 9.15 2.16 -1.02
N VAL A 224 8.17 3.02 -0.74
CA VAL A 224 8.17 3.72 0.51
C VAL A 224 8.13 2.57 1.50
N GLU A 225 9.26 2.28 2.13
CA GLU A 225 9.29 1.59 3.39
C GLU A 225 8.45 2.44 4.36
N ALA A 226 7.15 2.41 4.17
CA ALA A 226 6.20 2.73 5.20
C ALA A 226 6.44 1.63 6.24
N THR A 227 7.48 1.83 7.04
CA THR A 227 7.64 1.07 8.26
C THR A 227 6.30 1.21 8.95
N ALA A 228 5.78 0.12 9.50
CA ALA A 228 4.49 0.13 10.19
C ALA A 228 4.43 1.16 11.34
N GLU A 229 5.56 1.75 11.69
CA GLU A 229 5.75 2.83 12.63
C GLU A 229 5.38 4.20 12.03
N ASP A 230 5.65 4.44 10.76
CA ASP A 230 5.34 5.72 10.11
C ASP A 230 3.84 5.88 9.83
N SER A 231 3.11 4.80 9.61
CA SER A 231 1.66 4.85 9.38
C SER A 231 0.84 5.21 10.64
N ALA A 232 1.42 5.13 11.83
CA ALA A 232 0.75 5.48 13.08
C ALA A 232 1.11 6.91 13.57
N ILE A 233 2.12 7.54 12.98
CA ILE A 233 2.64 8.84 13.42
C ILE A 233 2.40 9.93 12.38
N ASN A 234 2.26 9.56 11.11
CA ASN A 234 2.02 10.52 10.06
C ASN A 234 0.55 10.43 9.62
N ASP A 235 -0.25 11.42 9.99
CA ASP A 235 -1.48 11.80 9.29
C ASP A 235 -1.08 12.28 7.88
N PHE A 236 -0.71 11.33 7.00
CA PHE A 236 -0.52 11.67 5.61
C PHE A 236 -1.87 12.05 5.02
N GLU A 237 -2.07 13.32 4.77
CA GLU A 237 -3.19 13.76 3.96
C GLU A 237 -3.16 13.02 2.62
N ALA A 238 -4.29 12.40 2.28
CA ALA A 238 -4.45 11.74 0.99
C ALA A 238 -4.22 12.76 -0.14
N ARG A 239 -3.53 12.36 -1.22
CA ARG A 239 -3.48 13.21 -2.41
C ARG A 239 -4.87 13.31 -3.03
N ASN A 240 -5.17 14.46 -3.58
CA ASN A 240 -6.43 14.69 -4.30
C ASN A 240 -6.31 14.15 -5.73
N LEU A 241 -6.66 12.88 -5.91
CA LEU A 241 -6.77 12.27 -7.23
C LEU A 241 -8.12 12.65 -7.85
N GLN A 242 -8.07 13.30 -9.00
CA GLN A 242 -9.25 13.67 -9.77
C GLN A 242 -9.50 12.64 -10.86
N TRP A 243 -10.62 11.96 -10.76
CA TRP A 243 -11.09 10.96 -11.70
C TRP A 243 -12.21 11.53 -12.56
N GLU A 244 -12.04 11.47 -13.85
CA GLU A 244 -12.99 12.06 -14.80
C GLU A 244 -13.29 11.09 -15.92
N LEU A 245 -14.57 10.92 -16.23
CA LEU A 245 -15.00 10.25 -17.44
C LEU A 245 -14.74 11.17 -18.62
N VAL A 246 -14.14 10.64 -19.66
CA VAL A 246 -14.03 11.34 -20.94
C VAL A 246 -15.32 11.09 -21.73
N ALA A 247 -16.14 12.12 -21.85
CA ALA A 247 -17.45 12.05 -22.50
C ALA A 247 -17.48 12.90 -23.77
N GLN A 248 -18.30 12.50 -24.72
CA GLN A 248 -18.56 13.27 -25.91
C GLN A 248 -19.68 14.28 -25.66
N GLY A 249 -19.44 15.55 -26.01
CA GLY A 249 -20.42 16.59 -25.95
C GLY A 249 -21.30 16.65 -27.21
N PRO A 250 -22.37 17.47 -27.20
CA PRO A 250 -23.32 17.57 -28.33
C PRO A 250 -22.67 18.02 -29.64
N ASP A 251 -21.55 18.75 -29.56
CA ASP A 251 -20.83 19.31 -30.72
C ASP A 251 -19.61 18.47 -31.09
N ASN A 252 -19.58 17.19 -30.82
CA ASN A 252 -18.40 16.33 -30.90
C ASN A 252 -17.20 16.84 -30.07
N SER A 253 -17.42 17.76 -29.15
CA SER A 253 -16.39 18.23 -28.24
C SER A 253 -16.17 17.23 -27.12
N THR A 254 -14.93 17.11 -26.67
CA THR A 254 -14.62 16.29 -25.49
C THR A 254 -14.96 17.05 -24.22
N ARG A 255 -15.67 16.38 -23.31
CA ARG A 255 -15.97 16.87 -21.96
C ARG A 255 -15.40 15.93 -20.93
N PHE A 256 -14.99 16.49 -19.81
CA PHE A 256 -14.53 15.73 -18.65
C PHE A 256 -15.57 15.82 -17.56
N LEU A 257 -16.17 14.69 -17.22
CA LEU A 257 -17.17 14.60 -16.18
C LEU A 257 -16.56 13.99 -14.93
N PRO A 258 -16.55 14.67 -13.78
CA PRO A 258 -16.00 14.11 -12.56
C PRO A 258 -16.76 12.85 -12.17
N LEU A 259 -16.01 11.79 -11.84
CA LEU A 259 -16.53 10.55 -11.31
C LEU A 259 -16.65 10.65 -9.78
N GLU A 260 -17.72 10.09 -9.25
CA GLU A 260 -17.89 9.99 -7.80
C GLU A 260 -16.91 8.96 -7.24
N GLN A 261 -15.95 9.41 -6.42
CA GLN A 261 -15.06 8.54 -5.66
C GLN A 261 -15.77 8.08 -4.40
N MET A 262 -16.18 6.81 -4.37
CA MET A 262 -16.91 6.23 -3.23
C MET A 262 -16.01 5.89 -2.06
N SER A 263 -14.80 5.41 -2.35
CA SER A 263 -13.78 5.08 -1.35
C SER A 263 -12.40 5.08 -1.98
N ASP A 264 -11.37 5.34 -1.16
CA ASP A 264 -9.97 5.27 -1.54
C ASP A 264 -9.16 4.71 -0.38
N THR A 265 -8.66 3.50 -0.54
CA THR A 265 -7.75 2.86 0.43
C THR A 265 -6.29 3.11 0.10
N SER A 266 -5.99 3.72 -1.08
CA SER A 266 -4.63 4.04 -1.52
C SER A 266 -4.08 5.34 -0.94
N LEU A 267 -4.89 6.14 -0.24
CA LEU A 267 -4.54 7.48 0.23
C LEU A 267 -4.02 8.38 -0.91
N GLY A 268 -4.71 8.36 -2.04
CA GLY A 268 -4.30 9.10 -3.23
C GLY A 268 -3.03 8.53 -3.87
N GLY A 269 -2.84 7.21 -3.85
CA GLY A 269 -1.67 6.54 -4.41
C GLY A 269 -0.40 6.68 -3.56
N ARG A 270 -0.50 6.98 -2.26
CA ARG A 270 0.62 6.97 -1.32
C ARG A 270 0.97 5.57 -0.83
N GLN A 271 0.01 4.66 -0.86
CA GLN A 271 0.18 3.24 -0.52
C GLN A 271 -0.57 2.37 -1.54
N ALA A 272 -0.28 1.07 -1.55
CA ALA A 272 -1.06 0.14 -2.33
C ALA A 272 -2.49 0.06 -1.79
N GLY A 273 -3.47 0.25 -2.66
CA GLY A 273 -4.88 0.28 -2.29
C GLY A 273 -5.80 0.31 -3.50
N VAL A 274 -7.09 0.47 -3.25
CA VAL A 274 -8.14 0.44 -4.26
C VAL A 274 -8.99 1.70 -4.19
N VAL A 275 -9.17 2.35 -5.33
CA VAL A 275 -10.13 3.43 -5.51
C VAL A 275 -11.40 2.87 -6.14
N ARG A 276 -12.55 3.12 -5.51
CA ARG A 276 -13.86 2.74 -6.03
C ARG A 276 -14.57 3.94 -6.61
N LEU A 277 -14.84 3.87 -7.91
CA LEU A 277 -15.49 4.93 -8.68
C LEU A 277 -16.89 4.48 -9.08
N ARG A 278 -17.86 5.39 -9.01
CA ARG A 278 -19.18 5.13 -9.57
C ARG A 278 -19.26 5.67 -10.99
N LEU A 279 -19.57 4.79 -11.94
CA LEU A 279 -19.84 5.19 -13.32
C LEU A 279 -21.24 5.88 -13.41
N PRO A 280 -21.43 6.83 -14.33
CA PRO A 280 -22.72 7.43 -14.54
C PRO A 280 -23.77 6.42 -15.01
N ASN A 281 -25.03 6.64 -14.63
CA ASN A 281 -26.14 5.76 -14.99
C ASN A 281 -26.56 5.86 -16.47
N ASN A 282 -26.03 6.83 -17.20
CA ASN A 282 -26.35 7.05 -18.60
C ASN A 282 -25.18 6.57 -19.49
N ALA A 283 -25.37 5.45 -20.18
CA ALA A 283 -24.40 4.87 -21.11
C ALA A 283 -24.07 5.77 -22.30
N ALA A 284 -24.97 6.67 -22.70
CA ALA A 284 -24.73 7.61 -23.80
C ALA A 284 -23.61 8.63 -23.48
N LEU A 285 -23.18 8.73 -22.21
CA LEU A 285 -22.03 9.56 -21.82
C LEU A 285 -20.69 8.87 -22.11
N PHE A 286 -20.67 7.57 -22.36
CA PHE A 286 -19.46 6.85 -22.71
C PHE A 286 -19.11 7.17 -24.17
N ALA A 287 -18.09 8.01 -24.34
CA ALA A 287 -17.73 8.52 -25.66
C ALA A 287 -17.17 7.43 -26.56
N ASP A 288 -17.63 7.43 -27.80
CA ASP A 288 -17.07 6.65 -28.89
C ASP A 288 -16.11 7.51 -29.72
N PHE A 289 -14.81 7.35 -29.48
CA PHE A 289 -13.77 8.03 -30.24
C PHE A 289 -13.22 7.17 -31.40
N ALA A 290 -13.75 5.98 -31.63
CA ALA A 290 -13.28 5.10 -32.71
C ALA A 290 -13.46 5.72 -34.10
N ASN A 291 -14.46 6.59 -34.26
CA ASN A 291 -14.75 7.32 -35.49
C ASN A 291 -14.25 8.77 -35.46
N ALA A 292 -13.41 9.13 -34.51
CA ALA A 292 -12.82 10.46 -34.45
C ALA A 292 -11.91 10.69 -35.68
N ASP A 293 -11.94 11.91 -36.20
CA ASP A 293 -11.04 12.28 -37.33
C ASP A 293 -9.58 12.18 -36.84
N PRO A 294 -8.74 11.34 -37.47
CA PRO A 294 -7.34 11.17 -37.10
C PRO A 294 -6.55 12.48 -37.01
N MET A 295 -6.97 13.50 -37.78
CA MET A 295 -6.34 14.83 -37.76
C MET A 295 -6.49 15.52 -36.38
N PHE A 296 -7.55 15.22 -35.65
CA PHE A 296 -7.81 15.77 -34.32
C PHE A 296 -7.50 14.80 -33.19
N ASP A 297 -7.02 13.62 -33.54
CA ASP A 297 -6.75 12.56 -32.58
C ASP A 297 -5.70 13.01 -31.55
N GLY A 298 -6.06 12.88 -30.29
CA GLY A 298 -5.24 13.38 -29.19
C GLY A 298 -5.13 14.91 -29.08
N SER A 299 -5.63 15.68 -30.06
CA SER A 299 -5.60 17.13 -30.00
C SER A 299 -6.56 17.68 -28.94
N LYS A 300 -6.27 18.90 -28.44
CA LYS A 300 -7.07 19.58 -27.41
C LYS A 300 -7.34 18.65 -26.22
N ASN A 301 -8.58 18.32 -26.02
CA ASN A 301 -9.05 17.52 -24.89
C ASN A 301 -9.29 16.04 -25.26
N MET A 302 -9.05 15.62 -26.49
CA MET A 302 -9.27 14.22 -26.86
C MET A 302 -8.23 13.31 -26.21
N PRO A 303 -8.59 12.05 -25.88
CA PRO A 303 -7.62 11.06 -25.43
C PRO A 303 -6.52 10.84 -26.48
N PRO A 304 -5.32 10.36 -26.06
CA PRO A 304 -4.31 9.96 -27.02
C PRO A 304 -4.76 8.73 -27.82
N ALA A 305 -4.37 8.66 -29.09
CA ALA A 305 -4.68 7.51 -29.95
C ALA A 305 -4.09 6.22 -29.43
N LEU A 306 -4.77 5.11 -29.69
CA LEU A 306 -4.22 3.76 -29.53
C LEU A 306 -3.52 3.34 -30.82
N ASP A 307 -2.38 2.67 -30.70
CA ASP A 307 -1.59 2.21 -31.85
C ASP A 307 -2.34 1.18 -32.71
N ASP A 308 -3.17 0.34 -32.07
CA ASP A 308 -3.98 -0.67 -32.74
C ASP A 308 -5.42 -0.19 -32.95
N ALA A 309 -5.79 0.03 -34.20
CA ALA A 309 -7.14 0.46 -34.58
C ALA A 309 -8.24 -0.55 -34.14
N VAL A 310 -7.91 -1.85 -34.10
CA VAL A 310 -8.86 -2.87 -33.62
C VAL A 310 -9.07 -2.77 -32.09
N GLU A 311 -8.04 -2.43 -31.36
CA GLU A 311 -8.19 -2.15 -29.92
C GLU A 311 -8.94 -0.84 -29.70
N ALA A 312 -8.67 0.17 -30.49
CA ALA A 312 -9.35 1.47 -30.43
C ALA A 312 -10.88 1.33 -30.65
N SER A 313 -11.31 0.49 -31.60
CA SER A 313 -12.74 0.25 -31.84
C SER A 313 -13.44 -0.49 -30.70
N ARG A 314 -12.70 -1.12 -29.78
CA ARG A 314 -13.24 -1.88 -28.64
C ARG A 314 -13.16 -1.11 -27.31
N VAL A 315 -12.77 0.13 -27.32
CA VAL A 315 -12.75 0.94 -26.09
C VAL A 315 -14.19 1.18 -25.62
N ALA A 316 -14.53 0.64 -24.46
CA ALA A 316 -15.85 0.82 -23.87
C ALA A 316 -16.01 2.22 -23.25
N LEU A 317 -14.98 2.70 -22.58
CA LEU A 317 -14.95 4.03 -21.96
C LEU A 317 -13.51 4.48 -21.73
N TRP A 318 -13.33 5.80 -21.64
CA TRP A 318 -12.08 6.43 -21.27
C TRP A 318 -12.22 7.13 -19.91
N ILE A 319 -11.21 6.97 -19.05
CA ILE A 319 -11.10 7.70 -17.79
C ILE A 319 -9.82 8.53 -17.83
N ARG A 320 -9.92 9.78 -17.36
CA ARG A 320 -8.76 10.64 -17.14
C ARG A 320 -8.48 10.71 -15.64
N LEU A 321 -7.22 10.49 -15.27
CA LEU A 321 -6.72 10.66 -13.91
C LEU A 321 -5.75 11.83 -13.85
N ARG A 322 -5.99 12.74 -12.92
CA ARG A 322 -5.14 13.89 -12.63
C ARG A 322 -4.81 13.94 -11.14
N CYS A 323 -3.68 14.57 -10.83
CA CYS A 323 -3.29 14.91 -9.47
C CYS A 323 -2.84 16.38 -9.43
N PRO A 324 -3.75 17.34 -9.25
CA PRO A 324 -3.40 18.77 -9.27
C PRO A 324 -2.40 19.16 -8.19
N ASP A 325 -2.45 18.49 -7.02
CA ASP A 325 -1.59 18.78 -5.88
C ASP A 325 -0.16 18.24 -6.06
N ASP A 326 0.02 17.23 -6.94
CA ASP A 326 1.31 16.61 -7.19
C ASP A 326 1.47 16.25 -8.68
N PRO A 327 1.90 17.20 -9.53
CA PRO A 327 2.13 16.95 -10.95
C PRO A 327 3.29 15.99 -11.22
N THR A 328 4.10 15.68 -10.20
CA THR A 328 5.21 14.74 -10.29
C THR A 328 4.84 13.32 -9.88
N LEU A 329 3.55 13.05 -9.64
CA LEU A 329 3.04 11.73 -9.25
C LEU A 329 3.64 10.61 -10.09
N GLN A 330 4.16 9.61 -9.39
CA GLN A 330 4.64 8.37 -9.97
C GLN A 330 3.90 7.19 -9.36
N LEU A 331 3.39 6.32 -10.22
CA LEU A 331 2.74 5.09 -9.81
C LEU A 331 3.53 3.89 -10.34
N GLY A 332 3.68 2.87 -9.50
CA GLY A 332 4.28 1.59 -9.89
C GLY A 332 3.28 0.66 -10.54
N TYR A 333 2.01 0.81 -10.18
CA TYR A 333 0.95 -0.02 -10.71
C TYR A 333 -0.39 0.72 -10.77
N LEU A 334 -1.14 0.44 -11.80
CA LEU A 334 -2.53 0.86 -11.97
C LEU A 334 -3.28 -0.23 -12.73
N GLY A 335 -4.39 -0.73 -12.20
CA GLY A 335 -5.12 -1.85 -12.79
C GLY A 335 -6.61 -1.80 -12.48
N LEU A 336 -7.43 -2.45 -13.31
CA LEU A 336 -8.85 -2.64 -13.05
C LEU A 336 -9.11 -3.87 -12.18
N ASN A 337 -10.33 -3.97 -11.67
CA ASN A 337 -10.80 -5.09 -10.86
C ASN A 337 -9.93 -5.33 -9.62
N GLY A 338 -9.49 -4.24 -8.99
CA GLY A 338 -8.70 -4.30 -7.78
C GLY A 338 -9.55 -4.61 -6.55
N VAL A 339 -9.01 -5.42 -5.66
CA VAL A 339 -9.55 -5.67 -4.32
C VAL A 339 -8.43 -5.65 -3.30
N ASP A 340 -8.66 -4.98 -2.18
CA ASP A 340 -7.74 -5.02 -1.05
C ASP A 340 -7.71 -6.42 -0.46
N VAL A 341 -6.54 -6.90 -0.12
CA VAL A 341 -6.34 -8.22 0.49
C VAL A 341 -5.43 -8.15 1.70
N VAL A 342 -5.62 -9.08 2.59
CA VAL A 342 -4.77 -9.31 3.74
C VAL A 342 -4.19 -10.72 3.68
N ALA A 343 -2.91 -10.84 4.02
CA ALA A 343 -2.21 -12.12 4.02
C ALA A 343 -2.54 -12.91 5.29
N GLN A 344 -3.77 -13.43 5.35
CA GLN A 344 -4.23 -14.23 6.46
C GLN A 344 -5.17 -15.33 5.98
N GLY A 345 -5.15 -16.47 6.66
CA GLY A 345 -6.16 -17.52 6.53
C GLY A 345 -7.30 -17.26 7.51
N LEU A 346 -8.53 -17.42 7.07
CA LEU A 346 -9.70 -17.32 7.93
C LEU A 346 -10.08 -18.72 8.43
N ARG A 347 -10.24 -18.86 9.73
CA ARG A 347 -10.87 -20.02 10.36
C ARG A 347 -12.17 -19.59 11.00
N LEU A 348 -13.27 -20.19 10.60
CA LEU A 348 -14.60 -19.95 11.15
C LEU A 348 -15.03 -21.15 11.98
N ASP A 349 -15.91 -20.93 12.93
CA ASP A 349 -16.65 -21.93 13.70
C ASP A 349 -15.76 -23.03 14.34
N THR A 350 -14.59 -22.61 14.85
CA THR A 350 -13.65 -23.53 15.48
C THR A 350 -13.89 -23.57 16.99
N ILE A 351 -14.30 -24.72 17.52
CA ILE A 351 -14.42 -24.93 18.97
C ILE A 351 -13.02 -25.05 19.56
N VAL A 352 -12.67 -24.09 20.41
CA VAL A 352 -11.34 -24.02 21.04
C VAL A 352 -11.31 -24.59 22.47
N GLY A 353 -12.47 -24.79 23.10
CA GLY A 353 -12.54 -25.37 24.44
C GLY A 353 -13.95 -25.42 25.00
N LEU A 354 -14.07 -26.03 26.16
CA LEU A 354 -15.31 -26.08 26.92
C LEU A 354 -15.13 -25.27 28.22
N GLY A 355 -16.16 -24.54 28.61
CA GLY A 355 -16.16 -23.78 29.86
C GLY A 355 -16.04 -24.73 31.09
N THR A 356 -15.09 -24.45 31.95
CA THR A 356 -14.87 -25.24 33.18
C THR A 356 -15.65 -24.69 34.39
N GLY A 357 -16.21 -23.48 34.29
CA GLY A 357 -16.84 -22.77 35.41
C GLY A 357 -15.84 -22.30 36.46
N LEU A 358 -14.55 -22.44 36.23
CA LEU A 358 -13.49 -22.01 37.13
C LEU A 358 -12.85 -20.70 36.65
N PRO A 359 -12.36 -19.85 37.58
CA PRO A 359 -11.63 -18.64 37.18
C PRO A 359 -10.31 -18.98 36.50
N ASP A 360 -9.76 -18.01 35.74
CA ASP A 360 -8.46 -18.08 35.10
C ASP A 360 -8.32 -19.24 34.07
N GLN A 361 -9.40 -19.58 33.39
CA GLN A 361 -9.35 -20.58 32.32
C GLN A 361 -8.47 -20.13 31.20
N VAL A 362 -7.52 -20.97 30.78
CA VAL A 362 -6.65 -20.75 29.62
C VAL A 362 -7.01 -21.76 28.55
N VAL A 363 -7.24 -21.26 27.34
CA VAL A 363 -7.56 -22.07 26.18
C VAL A 363 -6.49 -21.83 25.10
N ALA A 364 -5.96 -22.91 24.52
CA ALA A 364 -4.99 -22.81 23.43
C ALA A 364 -5.72 -22.62 22.08
N LEU A 365 -5.31 -21.61 21.34
CA LEU A 365 -5.75 -21.46 19.97
C LEU A 365 -5.02 -22.46 19.06
N PRO A 366 -5.67 -22.98 18.00
CA PRO A 366 -5.06 -23.95 17.11
C PRO A 366 -3.87 -23.40 16.30
N ASP A 367 -3.81 -22.09 16.12
CA ASP A 367 -2.74 -21.37 15.42
C ASP A 367 -1.99 -20.46 16.38
N GLN A 368 -0.66 -20.39 16.23
CA GLN A 368 0.19 -19.55 17.09
C GLN A 368 0.29 -18.09 16.60
N GLN A 369 -0.03 -17.85 15.32
CA GLN A 369 0.04 -16.53 14.70
C GLN A 369 -1.37 -16.03 14.39
N VAL A 370 -2.05 -15.55 15.42
CA VAL A 370 -3.42 -15.03 15.31
C VAL A 370 -3.38 -13.51 15.30
N ASP A 371 -4.07 -12.90 14.32
CA ASP A 371 -4.31 -11.46 14.35
C ASP A 371 -5.39 -11.13 15.38
N ALA A 372 -4.96 -10.53 16.49
CA ALA A 372 -5.84 -10.17 17.60
C ALA A 372 -7.01 -9.26 17.19
N ALA A 373 -6.81 -8.43 16.15
CA ALA A 373 -7.83 -7.50 15.69
C ALA A 373 -9.00 -8.18 14.96
N THR A 374 -8.78 -9.40 14.45
CA THR A 374 -9.79 -10.17 13.69
C THR A 374 -10.36 -11.37 14.48
N LEU A 375 -9.89 -11.56 15.73
CA LEU A 375 -10.38 -12.64 16.58
C LEU A 375 -11.74 -12.28 17.16
N ASP A 376 -12.76 -13.06 16.80
CA ASP A 376 -14.08 -13.04 17.44
C ASP A 376 -14.22 -14.31 18.29
N LEU A 377 -14.25 -14.14 19.60
CA LEU A 377 -14.48 -15.22 20.57
C LEU A 377 -15.94 -15.17 21.00
N GLN A 378 -16.63 -16.27 20.77
CA GLN A 378 -18.00 -16.46 21.23
C GLN A 378 -18.05 -17.58 22.26
N VAL A 379 -18.83 -17.38 23.31
CA VAL A 379 -19.07 -18.37 24.35
C VAL A 379 -20.56 -18.71 24.34
N GLU A 380 -20.88 -19.99 24.38
CA GLU A 380 -22.26 -20.44 24.52
C GLU A 380 -22.72 -20.27 26.00
N GLU A 381 -23.66 -19.37 26.18
CA GLU A 381 -24.28 -19.08 27.45
C GLU A 381 -25.80 -19.33 27.36
N GLU A 382 -26.33 -20.20 28.16
CA GLU A 382 -27.78 -20.51 28.20
C GLU A 382 -28.39 -20.88 26.82
N GLY A 383 -27.59 -21.51 25.96
CA GLY A 383 -28.01 -21.90 24.59
C GLY A 383 -27.91 -20.82 23.52
N ALA A 384 -27.28 -19.68 23.85
CA ALA A 384 -27.00 -18.60 22.89
C ALA A 384 -25.49 -18.31 22.82
N TRP A 385 -25.01 -18.04 21.62
CA TRP A 385 -23.62 -17.61 21.42
C TRP A 385 -23.47 -16.12 21.72
N VAL A 386 -22.60 -15.79 22.67
CA VAL A 386 -22.35 -14.42 23.13
C VAL A 386 -20.91 -14.04 22.82
N SER A 387 -20.71 -12.95 22.10
CA SER A 387 -19.36 -12.43 21.79
C SER A 387 -18.72 -11.83 23.04
N TRP A 388 -17.48 -12.22 23.31
CA TRP A 388 -16.64 -11.70 24.36
C TRP A 388 -15.64 -10.69 23.79
N ARG A 389 -15.28 -9.69 24.56
CA ARG A 389 -14.41 -8.59 24.13
C ARG A 389 -12.96 -8.84 24.52
N ALA A 390 -12.04 -8.67 23.57
CA ALA A 390 -10.62 -8.68 23.85
C ALA A 390 -10.21 -7.46 24.69
N VAL A 391 -9.37 -7.67 25.69
CA VAL A 391 -8.79 -6.63 26.56
C VAL A 391 -7.30 -6.87 26.77
N ASP A 392 -6.55 -5.78 26.92
CA ASP A 392 -5.10 -5.88 27.18
C ASP A 392 -4.82 -6.39 28.59
N PHE A 393 -5.69 -6.06 29.54
CA PHE A 393 -5.56 -6.44 30.95
C PHE A 393 -6.91 -6.91 31.49
N LEU A 394 -6.91 -8.04 32.18
CA LEU A 394 -8.11 -8.55 32.88
C LEU A 394 -8.38 -7.78 34.17
N ALA A 395 -7.34 -7.23 34.79
CA ALA A 395 -7.46 -6.42 36.02
C ALA A 395 -8.33 -5.18 35.77
N GLY A 396 -9.24 -4.89 36.67
CA GLY A 396 -10.17 -3.75 36.56
C GLY A 396 -11.51 -4.06 35.89
N ASN A 397 -11.69 -5.26 35.35
CA ASN A 397 -12.98 -5.74 34.84
C ASN A 397 -13.71 -6.50 35.99
N GLY A 398 -15.04 -6.32 36.06
CA GLY A 398 -15.86 -7.02 37.06
C GLY A 398 -15.95 -8.53 36.79
N ALA A 399 -16.39 -9.28 37.81
CA ALA A 399 -16.54 -10.76 37.72
C ALA A 399 -17.51 -11.21 36.60
N GLU A 400 -18.50 -10.37 36.27
CA GLU A 400 -19.50 -10.64 35.23
C GLU A 400 -19.09 -10.10 33.85
N ALA A 401 -17.88 -9.53 33.73
CA ALA A 401 -17.45 -8.95 32.50
C ALA A 401 -17.07 -10.04 31.45
N ARG A 402 -17.67 -9.98 30.30
CA ARG A 402 -17.42 -10.87 29.14
C ARG A 402 -16.18 -10.42 28.39
N VAL A 403 -15.03 -10.72 28.98
CA VAL A 403 -13.73 -10.28 28.45
C VAL A 403 -12.74 -11.44 28.42
N PHE A 404 -11.82 -11.38 27.45
CA PHE A 404 -10.70 -12.31 27.36
C PHE A 404 -9.41 -11.54 27.03
N ARG A 405 -8.28 -12.17 27.29
CA ARG A 405 -6.95 -11.67 26.95
C ARG A 405 -6.20 -12.68 26.09
N LEU A 406 -5.55 -12.21 25.05
CA LEU A 406 -4.56 -12.97 24.30
C LEU A 406 -3.19 -12.84 24.96
N ASN A 407 -2.47 -13.96 25.09
CA ASN A 407 -1.11 -14.00 25.63
C ASN A 407 -0.11 -14.41 24.55
#